data_665bac7168af74e862f1d079ba76cd82
#
_entry.id   665bac7168af74e862f1d079ba76cd82
#
_cell.length_a   1.000
_cell.length_b   1.000
_cell.length_c   1.000
_cell.angle_alpha   90.00
_cell.angle_beta   90.00
_cell.angle_gamma   90.00
#
_symmetry.space_group_name_H-M   'P 1'
#
loop_
_entity.id
_entity.type
_entity.pdbx_description
1 polymer ?
#
loop_
_entity_poly.entity_id
_entity_poly.type
_entity_poly.pdbx_seq_one_letter_code
_entity_poly.pdbx_strand_id
1 'polypeptide(L)'
;PTVFISCNKDDEYFDEKYQSTPITVTQVYLEDYESSVPDRPITYARLGQLIRIEGSGFYGMKKVYINGYDTYFNRAYVTDNSMLVSINSDTPVSDAEPEERNIIRFVKNNTELSYNFTIRAASPTITSISNTLPAAGEKVTVYGTGLEETSKVTLPGSIEITTGIESDEDGEWYSFTMPSGVTTGGSIYSEGANGQAATPAYFNNADCMILNFDGSGTQGFWSWSETGSMINADDLVTDPVSGSNRGKCLQLIPERLIAAGGIMSGKPRASECWTAGNDDAADDWSRMYQYIPKETPLTEVALQFDIYVAENEPWSNCGHIQINLFNNFNFAGIGSDDDGSSNQVAFYVPYIQDGEIVPFYTEGWQTVTIPFSEFNKYATLIADKETPTFEDVVTDRNSASYRNFGIGFVNTDFTYKDVTVESNTFATHIYLDNWRVVPCKDIIISDYPEDEEETE
;
A
#
# COMPACT_ATOMS: atom_id res chain seq x y z
N PRO A 1 35.30 47.12 -46.51
CA PRO A 1 34.12 47.04 -45.66
C PRO A 1 33.54 45.66 -45.74
N THR A 2 33.71 44.90 -44.65
CA THR A 2 33.16 43.56 -44.51
C THR A 2 31.73 43.76 -44.01
N VAL A 3 30.76 43.43 -44.87
CA VAL A 3 29.34 43.41 -44.50
C VAL A 3 29.12 42.13 -43.70
N PHE A 4 28.90 42.23 -42.41
CA PHE A 4 28.35 41.17 -41.59
C PHE A 4 26.86 41.05 -41.97
N ILE A 5 26.49 40.06 -42.73
CA ILE A 5 25.11 39.64 -42.84
C ILE A 5 24.78 38.87 -41.57
N SER A 6 24.12 39.54 -40.63
CA SER A 6 23.44 38.89 -39.52
C SER A 6 22.29 38.08 -40.12
N CYS A 7 22.39 36.77 -40.08
CA CYS A 7 21.24 35.90 -40.34
C CYS A 7 20.22 36.09 -39.19
N ASN A 8 19.25 36.94 -39.39
CA ASN A 8 18.06 37.06 -38.53
C ASN A 8 17.13 35.87 -38.79
N LYS A 9 17.50 34.68 -38.31
CA LYS A 9 16.58 33.52 -38.33
C LYS A 9 15.31 33.77 -37.55
N ASP A 10 15.31 34.67 -36.56
CA ASP A 10 14.14 35.03 -35.77
C ASP A 10 13.07 35.78 -36.56
N ASP A 11 13.46 36.62 -37.51
CA ASP A 11 12.51 37.39 -38.35
C ASP A 11 11.75 36.42 -39.31
N GLU A 12 12.43 35.43 -39.84
CA GLU A 12 11.82 34.47 -40.76
C GLU A 12 10.81 33.52 -40.06
N TYR A 13 11.07 33.14 -38.80
CA TYR A 13 10.18 32.29 -38.01
C TYR A 13 8.80 32.95 -37.77
N PHE A 14 8.76 34.26 -37.58
CA PHE A 14 7.52 35.01 -37.37
C PHE A 14 6.98 35.69 -38.64
N ASP A 15 7.43 35.30 -39.81
CA ASP A 15 6.89 35.79 -41.07
C ASP A 15 5.37 35.68 -41.09
N GLU A 16 4.66 36.70 -41.55
CA GLU A 16 3.21 36.81 -41.55
C GLU A 16 2.51 35.62 -42.24
N LYS A 17 3.17 35.04 -43.26
CA LYS A 17 2.68 33.84 -43.97
C LYS A 17 2.44 32.63 -43.01
N TYR A 18 3.29 32.46 -41.98
CA TYR A 18 3.16 31.39 -41.01
C TYR A 18 2.12 31.64 -39.93
N GLN A 19 1.81 32.92 -39.64
CA GLN A 19 0.91 33.32 -38.58
C GLN A 19 -0.56 32.91 -38.85
N SER A 20 -0.93 32.73 -40.12
CA SER A 20 -2.27 32.34 -40.55
C SER A 20 -2.33 30.93 -41.11
N THR A 21 -1.20 30.23 -41.22
CA THR A 21 -1.17 28.80 -41.64
C THR A 21 -1.90 27.94 -40.60
N PRO A 22 -2.90 27.14 -41.00
CA PRO A 22 -3.59 26.24 -40.09
C PRO A 22 -2.64 25.27 -39.39
N ILE A 23 -2.90 24.98 -38.11
CA ILE A 23 -2.16 24.02 -37.30
C ILE A 23 -2.89 22.70 -37.37
N THR A 24 -2.18 21.61 -37.57
CA THR A 24 -2.70 20.24 -37.43
C THR A 24 -1.79 19.42 -36.57
N VAL A 25 -2.36 18.51 -35.77
CA VAL A 25 -1.65 17.48 -35.04
C VAL A 25 -2.07 16.12 -35.58
N THR A 26 -1.11 15.29 -35.96
CA THR A 26 -1.35 13.95 -36.50
C THR A 26 -1.04 12.87 -35.46
N GLN A 27 0.03 13.06 -34.69
CA GLN A 27 0.47 12.11 -33.68
C GLN A 27 1.31 12.80 -32.61
N VAL A 28 1.26 12.26 -31.39
CA VAL A 28 2.17 12.60 -30.29
C VAL A 28 3.00 11.35 -29.96
N TYR A 29 4.30 11.55 -29.75
CA TYR A 29 5.26 10.51 -29.43
C TYR A 29 5.94 10.83 -28.09
N LEU A 30 6.28 9.79 -27.34
CA LEU A 30 7.17 9.92 -26.20
C LEU A 30 8.62 10.07 -26.70
N GLU A 31 9.30 11.10 -26.23
CA GLU A 31 10.73 11.27 -26.46
C GLU A 31 11.50 10.82 -25.22
N ASP A 32 11.79 9.52 -25.20
CA ASP A 32 12.58 8.87 -24.16
C ASP A 32 13.75 8.11 -24.82
N TYR A 33 14.97 8.60 -24.57
CA TYR A 33 16.18 8.01 -25.13
C TYR A 33 16.53 6.63 -24.54
N GLU A 34 15.92 6.27 -23.38
CA GLU A 34 16.08 4.97 -22.73
C GLU A 34 15.03 3.96 -23.19
N SER A 35 14.03 4.40 -23.96
CA SER A 35 12.99 3.52 -24.45
C SER A 35 13.53 2.50 -25.47
N SER A 36 13.20 1.24 -25.31
CA SER A 36 13.47 0.17 -26.28
C SER A 36 12.66 0.34 -27.58
N VAL A 37 11.56 1.09 -27.52
CA VAL A 37 10.66 1.35 -28.66
C VAL A 37 10.88 2.78 -29.16
N PRO A 38 11.63 2.98 -30.25
CA PRO A 38 11.79 4.29 -30.86
C PRO A 38 10.45 4.76 -31.46
N ASP A 39 10.24 6.09 -31.46
CA ASP A 39 9.02 6.69 -32.01
C ASP A 39 7.73 6.09 -31.42
N ARG A 40 7.69 5.93 -30.11
CA ARG A 40 6.51 5.39 -29.40
C ARG A 40 5.34 6.36 -29.50
N PRO A 41 4.24 6.02 -30.20
CA PRO A 41 3.04 6.83 -30.21
C PRO A 41 2.33 6.73 -28.87
N ILE A 42 1.87 7.86 -28.35
CA ILE A 42 1.19 7.94 -27.06
C ILE A 42 -0.14 8.68 -27.17
N THR A 43 -1.09 8.37 -26.29
CA THR A 43 -2.38 9.05 -26.15
C THR A 43 -2.50 9.86 -24.86
N TYR A 44 -1.54 9.70 -23.97
CA TYR A 44 -1.37 10.50 -22.75
C TYR A 44 0.11 10.68 -22.44
N ALA A 45 0.42 11.66 -21.61
CA ALA A 45 1.76 11.82 -21.04
C ALA A 45 1.67 12.25 -19.58
N ARG A 46 2.75 12.02 -18.85
CA ARG A 46 2.89 12.41 -17.45
C ARG A 46 3.65 13.70 -17.30
N LEU A 47 3.46 14.34 -16.15
CA LEU A 47 4.27 15.49 -15.75
C LEU A 47 5.77 15.16 -15.84
N GLY A 48 6.56 16.09 -16.34
CA GLY A 48 8.01 15.94 -16.52
C GLY A 48 8.44 15.24 -17.82
N GLN A 49 7.54 14.58 -18.55
CA GLN A 49 7.90 13.90 -19.80
C GLN A 49 8.13 14.88 -20.94
N LEU A 50 9.06 14.52 -21.82
CA LEU A 50 9.28 15.19 -23.10
C LEU A 50 8.45 14.48 -24.18
N ILE A 51 7.69 15.25 -24.93
CA ILE A 51 6.87 14.75 -26.03
C ILE A 51 7.27 15.40 -27.36
N ARG A 52 7.16 14.64 -28.43
CA ARG A 52 7.28 15.13 -29.80
C ARG A 52 5.89 15.14 -30.44
N ILE A 53 5.51 16.31 -30.91
CA ILE A 53 4.23 16.54 -31.55
C ILE A 53 4.46 16.64 -33.06
N GLU A 54 3.86 15.78 -33.83
CA GLU A 54 3.93 15.78 -35.28
C GLU A 54 2.63 16.25 -35.93
N GLY A 55 2.76 16.92 -37.05
CA GLY A 55 1.63 17.50 -37.78
C GLY A 55 2.05 18.45 -38.88
N SER A 56 1.46 19.63 -38.91
CA SER A 56 1.86 20.69 -39.85
C SER A 56 1.50 22.08 -39.29
N GLY A 57 2.19 23.11 -39.80
CA GLY A 57 1.91 24.50 -39.47
C GLY A 57 2.46 24.93 -38.13
N PHE A 58 3.51 24.31 -37.60
CA PHE A 58 4.10 24.69 -36.31
C PHE A 58 5.02 25.92 -36.40
N TYR A 59 5.52 26.29 -37.59
CA TYR A 59 6.27 27.55 -37.73
C TYR A 59 5.43 28.75 -37.30
N GLY A 60 6.07 29.71 -36.64
CA GLY A 60 5.40 30.88 -36.13
C GLY A 60 4.68 30.69 -34.80
N MET A 61 4.83 29.54 -34.16
CA MET A 61 4.21 29.25 -32.85
C MET A 61 4.65 30.29 -31.82
N LYS A 62 3.70 30.87 -31.10
CA LYS A 62 3.94 31.86 -30.05
C LYS A 62 3.82 31.29 -28.65
N LYS A 63 2.77 30.50 -28.43
CA LYS A 63 2.43 29.90 -27.14
C LYS A 63 1.92 28.49 -27.33
N VAL A 64 2.23 27.68 -26.35
CA VAL A 64 1.63 26.35 -26.15
C VAL A 64 1.12 26.31 -24.71
N TYR A 65 -0.14 25.98 -24.55
CA TYR A 65 -0.74 25.77 -23.24
C TYR A 65 -1.07 24.29 -23.09
N ILE A 66 -0.70 23.70 -21.98
CA ILE A 66 -1.07 22.32 -21.61
C ILE A 66 -1.91 22.40 -20.34
N ASN A 67 -3.14 21.94 -20.38
CA ASN A 67 -4.12 22.10 -19.29
C ASN A 67 -4.22 23.57 -18.80
N GLY A 68 -4.13 24.54 -19.72
CA GLY A 68 -4.13 25.96 -19.39
C GLY A 68 -2.79 26.55 -18.94
N TYR A 69 -1.80 25.71 -18.61
CA TYR A 69 -0.46 26.14 -18.19
C TYR A 69 0.36 26.63 -19.38
N ASP A 70 0.95 27.85 -19.29
CA ASP A 70 1.82 28.43 -20.33
C ASP A 70 3.15 27.68 -20.39
N THR A 71 3.23 26.72 -21.29
CA THR A 71 4.33 25.75 -21.39
C THR A 71 5.44 26.30 -22.28
N TYR A 72 6.66 26.33 -21.75
CA TYR A 72 7.84 26.70 -22.52
C TYR A 72 8.18 25.65 -23.58
N PHE A 73 8.54 26.10 -24.76
CA PHE A 73 9.16 25.29 -25.80
C PHE A 73 10.35 26.03 -26.45
N ASN A 74 11.36 25.26 -26.84
CA ASN A 74 12.53 25.85 -27.52
C ASN A 74 12.29 25.88 -29.03
N ARG A 75 12.28 27.08 -29.60
CA ARG A 75 12.08 27.32 -31.04
C ARG A 75 13.10 26.60 -31.95
N ALA A 76 14.32 26.32 -31.42
CA ALA A 76 15.32 25.57 -32.15
C ALA A 76 14.88 24.12 -32.50
N TYR A 77 13.93 23.59 -31.73
CA TYR A 77 13.34 22.27 -31.93
C TYR A 77 11.95 22.31 -32.57
N VAL A 78 11.63 23.41 -33.26
CA VAL A 78 10.38 23.56 -33.99
C VAL A 78 10.69 23.57 -35.48
N THR A 79 10.08 22.64 -36.21
CA THR A 79 9.99 22.65 -37.67
C THR A 79 8.54 22.92 -38.07
N ASP A 80 8.23 22.98 -39.37
CA ASP A 80 6.83 23.11 -39.77
C ASP A 80 6.00 21.85 -39.46
N ASN A 81 6.64 20.70 -39.33
CA ASN A 81 6.00 19.39 -39.18
C ASN A 81 6.18 18.75 -37.79
N SER A 82 7.04 19.28 -36.97
CA SER A 82 7.35 18.66 -35.66
C SER A 82 7.79 19.70 -34.64
N MET A 83 7.45 19.48 -33.38
CA MET A 83 7.96 20.26 -32.25
C MET A 83 8.15 19.40 -31.01
N LEU A 84 9.13 19.76 -30.18
CA LEU A 84 9.37 19.16 -28.86
C LEU A 84 8.82 20.05 -27.77
N VAL A 85 8.10 19.44 -26.82
CA VAL A 85 7.52 20.13 -25.65
C VAL A 85 7.75 19.26 -24.41
N SER A 86 8.27 19.84 -23.34
CA SER A 86 8.35 19.19 -22.04
C SER A 86 7.13 19.58 -21.20
N ILE A 87 6.44 18.59 -20.64
CA ILE A 87 5.30 18.84 -19.75
C ILE A 87 5.86 19.26 -18.39
N ASN A 88 5.56 20.49 -18.00
CA ASN A 88 6.07 21.05 -16.75
C ASN A 88 5.45 20.33 -15.54
N SER A 89 6.24 20.15 -14.47
CA SER A 89 5.76 19.58 -13.20
C SER A 89 4.64 20.40 -12.53
N ASP A 90 4.57 21.70 -12.83
CA ASP A 90 3.56 22.63 -12.29
C ASP A 90 2.29 22.67 -13.16
N THR A 91 2.22 21.86 -14.23
CA THR A 91 1.01 21.77 -15.05
C THR A 91 -0.13 21.18 -14.21
N PRO A 92 -1.28 21.87 -14.08
CA PRO A 92 -2.41 21.34 -13.34
C PRO A 92 -2.99 20.08 -14.02
N VAL A 93 -3.44 19.11 -13.21
CA VAL A 93 -4.03 17.85 -13.73
C VAL A 93 -5.46 17.72 -13.25
N SER A 94 -5.70 17.26 -12.01
CA SER A 94 -7.03 17.13 -11.41
C SER A 94 -7.67 18.49 -11.13
N ASP A 95 -6.88 19.48 -10.78
CA ASP A 95 -7.23 20.86 -10.47
C ASP A 95 -7.24 21.79 -11.71
N ALA A 96 -7.02 21.23 -12.92
CA ALA A 96 -7.15 22.00 -14.16
C ALA A 96 -8.58 22.47 -14.38
N GLU A 97 -8.75 23.71 -14.88
CA GLU A 97 -10.07 24.22 -15.28
C GLU A 97 -10.74 23.25 -16.28
N PRO A 98 -12.01 22.90 -16.12
CA PRO A 98 -12.69 21.87 -16.92
C PRO A 98 -12.57 22.05 -18.43
N GLU A 99 -12.61 23.32 -18.90
CA GLU A 99 -12.49 23.67 -20.32
C GLU A 99 -11.07 23.60 -20.90
N GLU A 100 -10.04 23.58 -20.03
CA GLU A 100 -8.64 23.48 -20.43
C GLU A 100 -8.06 22.06 -20.16
N ARG A 101 -8.74 21.26 -19.37
CA ARG A 101 -8.27 19.94 -18.95
C ARG A 101 -8.17 18.96 -20.11
N ASN A 102 -7.05 18.22 -20.18
CA ASN A 102 -6.73 17.29 -21.26
C ASN A 102 -6.70 17.95 -22.65
N ILE A 103 -6.23 19.21 -22.70
CA ILE A 103 -6.10 19.97 -23.93
C ILE A 103 -4.67 20.52 -24.04
N ILE A 104 -4.07 20.32 -25.22
CA ILE A 104 -2.90 21.08 -25.66
C ILE A 104 -3.42 22.16 -26.60
N ARG A 105 -3.24 23.44 -26.23
CA ARG A 105 -3.67 24.58 -27.04
C ARG A 105 -2.45 25.26 -27.65
N PHE A 106 -2.43 25.32 -28.95
CA PHE A 106 -1.41 25.92 -29.79
C PHE A 106 -1.85 27.29 -30.27
N VAL A 107 -1.05 28.32 -30.10
CA VAL A 107 -1.44 29.70 -30.39
C VAL A 107 -0.42 30.41 -31.26
N LYS A 108 -0.89 30.96 -32.38
CA LYS A 108 -0.20 31.91 -33.25
C LYS A 108 -0.97 33.22 -33.29
N ASN A 109 -0.53 34.20 -34.09
CA ASN A 109 -1.23 35.51 -34.13
C ASN A 109 -2.68 35.41 -34.66
N ASN A 110 -2.87 34.66 -35.73
CA ASN A 110 -4.12 34.63 -36.48
C ASN A 110 -4.78 33.25 -36.54
N THR A 111 -4.24 32.30 -35.82
CA THR A 111 -4.81 30.94 -35.75
C THR A 111 -4.44 30.27 -34.45
N GLU A 112 -5.32 29.40 -33.98
CA GLU A 112 -5.11 28.55 -32.83
C GLU A 112 -5.70 27.15 -33.07
N LEU A 113 -5.22 26.18 -32.32
CA LEU A 113 -5.76 24.82 -32.30
C LEU A 113 -5.82 24.32 -30.86
N SER A 114 -6.95 23.76 -30.46
CA SER A 114 -7.08 22.93 -29.26
C SER A 114 -7.08 21.47 -29.67
N TYR A 115 -6.15 20.70 -29.10
CA TYR A 115 -5.97 19.28 -29.36
C TYR A 115 -6.20 18.48 -28.10
N ASN A 116 -7.12 17.52 -28.11
CA ASN A 116 -7.41 16.66 -26.96
C ASN A 116 -6.24 15.69 -26.73
N PHE A 117 -5.63 15.77 -25.55
CA PHE A 117 -4.53 14.92 -25.16
C PHE A 117 -4.49 14.79 -23.64
N THR A 118 -4.52 13.57 -23.14
CA THR A 118 -4.60 13.31 -21.70
C THR A 118 -3.29 13.63 -21.00
N ILE A 119 -3.35 14.40 -19.93
CA ILE A 119 -2.24 14.67 -19.03
C ILE A 119 -2.49 13.94 -17.71
N ARG A 120 -1.48 13.22 -17.23
CA ARG A 120 -1.51 12.48 -15.98
C ARG A 120 -0.44 12.98 -15.03
N ALA A 121 -0.73 12.95 -13.73
CA ALA A 121 0.27 13.11 -12.68
C ALA A 121 1.19 11.87 -12.60
N ALA A 122 1.88 11.68 -11.48
CA ALA A 122 2.67 10.47 -11.24
C ALA A 122 1.77 9.21 -11.27
N SER A 123 2.38 8.05 -11.50
CA SER A 123 1.65 6.77 -11.45
C SER A 123 1.04 6.57 -10.06
N PRO A 124 -0.23 6.14 -9.99
CA PRO A 124 -0.87 5.92 -8.71
C PRO A 124 -0.23 4.72 -7.98
N THR A 125 -0.20 4.79 -6.65
CA THR A 125 0.29 3.70 -5.80
C THR A 125 -0.72 3.39 -4.72
N ILE A 126 -0.78 2.13 -4.29
CA ILE A 126 -1.60 1.70 -3.15
C ILE A 126 -0.66 1.29 -2.02
N THR A 127 -0.86 1.83 -0.83
CA THR A 127 -0.04 1.54 0.36
C THR A 127 -0.72 0.59 1.32
N SER A 128 -2.06 0.67 1.46
CA SER A 128 -2.81 -0.18 2.39
C SER A 128 -4.29 -0.27 2.05
N ILE A 129 -4.97 -1.20 2.70
CA ILE A 129 -6.43 -1.36 2.64
C ILE A 129 -6.95 -1.40 4.08
N SER A 130 -8.05 -0.71 4.36
CA SER A 130 -8.66 -0.67 5.69
C SER A 130 -9.01 -2.07 6.20
N ASN A 131 -9.60 -2.89 5.36
CA ASN A 131 -9.99 -4.26 5.68
C ASN A 131 -9.81 -5.17 4.47
N THR A 132 -8.92 -6.17 4.59
CA THR A 132 -8.64 -7.11 3.49
C THR A 132 -9.53 -8.36 3.51
N LEU A 133 -10.34 -8.58 4.56
CA LEU A 133 -11.36 -9.64 4.63
C LEU A 133 -12.75 -9.04 4.94
N PRO A 134 -13.27 -8.13 4.09
CA PRO A 134 -14.56 -7.51 4.35
C PRO A 134 -15.71 -8.47 4.09
N ALA A 135 -16.77 -8.40 4.89
CA ALA A 135 -18.03 -9.03 4.58
C ALA A 135 -18.78 -8.24 3.49
N ALA A 136 -19.68 -8.91 2.77
CA ALA A 136 -20.54 -8.24 1.80
C ALA A 136 -21.35 -7.10 2.46
N GLY A 137 -21.32 -5.91 1.85
CA GLY A 137 -21.95 -4.70 2.36
C GLY A 137 -21.05 -3.82 3.23
N GLU A 138 -19.88 -4.28 3.65
CA GLU A 138 -18.92 -3.45 4.39
C GLU A 138 -18.21 -2.44 3.45
N LYS A 139 -17.91 -1.25 3.97
CA LYS A 139 -17.10 -0.25 3.28
C LYS A 139 -15.62 -0.66 3.33
N VAL A 140 -14.97 -0.62 2.20
CA VAL A 140 -13.53 -0.85 2.06
C VAL A 140 -12.90 0.45 1.58
N THR A 141 -11.90 0.93 2.31
CA THR A 141 -11.10 2.09 1.92
C THR A 141 -9.69 1.63 1.54
N VAL A 142 -9.24 2.07 0.38
CA VAL A 142 -7.91 1.81 -0.16
C VAL A 142 -7.11 3.10 -0.09
N TYR A 143 -5.96 3.06 0.55
CA TYR A 143 -5.09 4.22 0.77
C TYR A 143 -3.87 4.17 -0.15
N GLY A 144 -3.41 5.34 -0.58
CA GLY A 144 -2.27 5.44 -1.47
C GLY A 144 -1.95 6.87 -1.89
N THR A 145 -1.50 7.04 -3.12
CA THR A 145 -1.26 8.33 -3.75
C THR A 145 -1.73 8.31 -5.20
N GLY A 146 -2.17 9.46 -5.71
CA GLY A 146 -2.62 9.58 -7.09
C GLY A 146 -3.91 8.84 -7.41
N LEU A 147 -4.75 8.57 -6.38
CA LEU A 147 -5.98 7.78 -6.46
C LEU A 147 -7.24 8.63 -6.73
N GLU A 148 -7.06 9.92 -7.04
CA GLU A 148 -8.17 10.80 -7.39
C GLU A 148 -8.96 10.29 -8.59
N GLU A 149 -10.25 10.55 -8.58
CA GLU A 149 -11.19 10.18 -9.65
C GLU A 149 -11.12 8.68 -10.02
N THR A 150 -10.93 7.80 -9.05
CA THR A 150 -11.04 6.36 -9.27
C THR A 150 -12.44 6.04 -9.76
N SER A 151 -12.54 5.52 -10.98
CA SER A 151 -13.80 5.26 -11.68
C SER A 151 -14.14 3.78 -11.82
N LYS A 152 -13.16 2.91 -11.67
CA LYS A 152 -13.33 1.46 -11.73
C LYS A 152 -12.45 0.75 -10.72
N VAL A 153 -13.01 -0.25 -10.06
CA VAL A 153 -12.28 -1.18 -9.18
C VAL A 153 -12.59 -2.59 -9.65
N THR A 154 -11.55 -3.39 -9.89
CA THR A 154 -11.69 -4.80 -10.24
C THR A 154 -11.19 -5.65 -9.09
N LEU A 155 -12.10 -6.42 -8.50
CA LEU A 155 -11.84 -7.35 -7.41
C LEU A 155 -11.41 -8.74 -7.94
N PRO A 156 -10.82 -9.59 -7.09
CA PRO A 156 -10.52 -10.98 -7.45
C PRO A 156 -11.74 -11.69 -8.06
N GLY A 157 -11.48 -12.54 -9.04
CA GLY A 157 -12.55 -13.17 -9.83
C GLY A 157 -13.12 -12.28 -10.94
N SER A 158 -12.44 -11.18 -11.28
CA SER A 158 -12.84 -10.22 -12.32
C SER A 158 -14.19 -9.55 -12.06
N ILE A 159 -14.49 -9.28 -10.80
CA ILE A 159 -15.71 -8.58 -10.40
C ILE A 159 -15.44 -7.08 -10.48
N GLU A 160 -16.13 -6.40 -11.39
CA GLU A 160 -15.97 -4.95 -11.61
C GLU A 160 -16.98 -4.12 -10.81
N ILE A 161 -16.50 -3.06 -10.19
CA ILE A 161 -17.28 -2.01 -9.53
C ILE A 161 -17.04 -0.71 -10.31
N THR A 162 -18.13 -0.10 -10.81
CA THR A 162 -18.09 1.14 -11.58
C THR A 162 -19.04 2.21 -11.03
N THR A 163 -19.70 1.92 -9.92
CA THR A 163 -20.64 2.83 -9.26
C THR A 163 -20.46 2.76 -7.74
N GLY A 164 -20.73 3.87 -7.05
CA GLY A 164 -20.60 3.92 -5.59
C GLY A 164 -19.14 3.92 -5.12
N ILE A 165 -18.21 4.34 -5.98
CA ILE A 165 -16.83 4.62 -5.62
C ILE A 165 -16.76 6.08 -5.20
N GLU A 166 -16.13 6.34 -4.07
CA GLU A 166 -15.79 7.68 -3.58
C GLU A 166 -14.27 7.82 -3.58
N SER A 167 -13.75 8.92 -4.09
CA SER A 167 -12.33 9.23 -4.11
C SER A 167 -12.07 10.55 -3.40
N ASP A 168 -10.93 10.63 -2.74
CA ASP A 168 -10.39 11.84 -2.18
C ASP A 168 -9.91 12.81 -3.27
N GLU A 169 -10.07 14.11 -3.05
CA GLU A 169 -9.65 15.14 -4.01
C GLU A 169 -8.12 15.23 -4.14
N ASP A 170 -7.40 14.95 -3.06
CA ASP A 170 -5.94 14.92 -3.01
C ASP A 170 -5.34 13.56 -3.42
N GLY A 171 -6.19 12.59 -3.76
CA GLY A 171 -5.79 11.27 -4.23
C GLY A 171 -5.19 10.35 -3.16
N GLU A 172 -5.44 10.61 -1.88
CA GLU A 172 -4.90 9.83 -0.78
C GLU A 172 -5.66 8.52 -0.54
N TRP A 173 -6.91 8.44 -0.98
CA TRP A 173 -7.74 7.25 -0.85
C TRP A 173 -8.88 7.18 -1.86
N TYR A 174 -9.40 5.98 -2.05
CA TYR A 174 -10.75 5.74 -2.58
C TYR A 174 -11.46 4.67 -1.75
N SER A 175 -12.78 4.62 -1.82
CA SER A 175 -13.57 3.62 -1.12
C SER A 175 -14.67 3.04 -2.00
N PHE A 176 -15.09 1.83 -1.65
CA PHE A 176 -16.21 1.13 -2.27
C PHE A 176 -16.93 0.23 -1.26
N THR A 177 -18.11 -0.23 -1.59
CA THR A 177 -18.84 -1.23 -0.78
C THR A 177 -18.55 -2.62 -1.33
N MET A 178 -18.17 -3.55 -0.44
CA MET A 178 -17.89 -4.95 -0.80
C MET A 178 -19.15 -5.61 -1.40
N PRO A 179 -19.12 -6.06 -2.65
CA PRO A 179 -20.27 -6.74 -3.25
C PRO A 179 -20.42 -8.17 -2.70
N SER A 180 -21.61 -8.73 -2.84
CA SER A 180 -21.83 -10.16 -2.58
C SER A 180 -21.19 -11.01 -3.69
N GLY A 181 -20.77 -12.24 -3.34
CA GLY A 181 -20.32 -13.23 -4.31
C GLY A 181 -18.83 -13.21 -4.64
N VAL A 182 -18.02 -12.38 -4.00
CA VAL A 182 -16.56 -12.45 -4.09
C VAL A 182 -16.10 -13.64 -3.24
N THR A 183 -15.67 -14.72 -3.87
CA THR A 183 -15.30 -15.99 -3.22
C THR A 183 -13.82 -16.33 -3.32
N THR A 184 -13.08 -15.58 -4.12
CA THR A 184 -11.64 -15.79 -4.35
C THR A 184 -10.81 -14.66 -3.77
N GLY A 185 -9.59 -14.98 -3.32
CA GLY A 185 -8.59 -14.01 -2.91
C GLY A 185 -7.73 -13.58 -4.09
N GLY A 186 -7.06 -12.43 -3.96
CA GLY A 186 -6.15 -11.91 -4.96
C GLY A 186 -5.91 -10.42 -4.82
N SER A 187 -5.49 -9.78 -5.91
CA SER A 187 -5.23 -8.35 -5.98
C SER A 187 -6.48 -7.55 -6.32
N ILE A 188 -6.56 -6.34 -5.79
CA ILE A 188 -7.46 -5.31 -6.29
C ILE A 188 -6.72 -4.52 -7.38
N TYR A 189 -7.39 -4.25 -8.48
CA TYR A 189 -6.96 -3.30 -9.50
C TYR A 189 -7.91 -2.11 -9.50
N SER A 190 -7.36 -0.90 -9.54
CA SER A 190 -8.15 0.34 -9.67
C SER A 190 -7.72 1.11 -10.90
N GLU A 191 -8.63 1.91 -11.44
CA GLU A 191 -8.41 2.74 -12.61
C GLU A 191 -9.02 4.12 -12.36
N GLY A 192 -8.20 5.16 -12.46
CA GLY A 192 -8.56 6.55 -12.21
C GLY A 192 -7.90 7.51 -13.20
N ALA A 193 -7.93 8.81 -12.87
CA ALA A 193 -7.39 9.87 -13.73
C ALA A 193 -5.89 9.66 -14.05
N ASN A 194 -5.10 9.18 -13.10
CA ASN A 194 -3.67 8.98 -13.26
C ASN A 194 -3.27 7.59 -13.79
N GLY A 195 -4.23 6.75 -14.14
CA GLY A 195 -4.01 5.40 -14.66
C GLY A 195 -4.39 4.31 -13.68
N GLN A 196 -3.70 3.18 -13.74
CA GLN A 196 -4.00 1.99 -12.96
C GLN A 196 -3.08 1.86 -11.75
N ALA A 197 -3.63 1.29 -10.66
CA ALA A 197 -2.88 0.82 -9.51
C ALA A 197 -3.36 -0.59 -9.12
N ALA A 198 -2.50 -1.34 -8.43
CA ALA A 198 -2.85 -2.67 -7.94
C ALA A 198 -2.32 -2.89 -6.52
N THR A 199 -3.00 -3.76 -5.77
CA THR A 199 -2.52 -4.25 -4.49
C THR A 199 -1.75 -5.56 -4.67
N PRO A 200 -0.91 -5.96 -3.71
CA PRO A 200 -0.52 -7.35 -3.56
C PRO A 200 -1.74 -8.28 -3.50
N ALA A 201 -1.52 -9.59 -3.71
CA ALA A 201 -2.60 -10.57 -3.78
C ALA A 201 -3.14 -10.99 -2.40
N TYR A 202 -3.31 -10.05 -1.49
CA TYR A 202 -3.75 -10.30 -0.12
C TYR A 202 -5.24 -10.00 0.14
N PHE A 203 -5.95 -9.39 -0.81
CA PHE A 203 -7.36 -9.05 -0.62
C PHE A 203 -8.25 -10.29 -0.72
N ASN A 204 -9.19 -10.41 0.21
CA ASN A 204 -10.09 -11.55 0.37
C ASN A 204 -9.37 -12.93 0.41
N ASN A 205 -8.11 -12.93 0.88
CA ASN A 205 -7.25 -14.12 0.90
C ASN A 205 -7.24 -14.72 2.31
N ALA A 206 -7.88 -15.88 2.44
CA ALA A 206 -7.96 -16.68 3.68
C ALA A 206 -7.32 -18.08 3.54
N ASP A 207 -6.60 -18.34 2.45
CA ASP A 207 -6.06 -19.68 2.12
C ASP A 207 -5.06 -20.17 3.16
N CYS A 208 -4.25 -19.25 3.72
CA CYS A 208 -3.27 -19.56 4.75
C CYS A 208 -3.70 -19.04 6.13
N MET A 209 -4.99 -19.26 6.49
CA MET A 209 -5.48 -18.94 7.83
C MET A 209 -4.73 -19.73 8.90
N ILE A 210 -4.28 -19.02 9.94
CA ILE A 210 -3.62 -19.59 11.13
C ILE A 210 -4.69 -19.88 12.19
N LEU A 211 -5.49 -18.87 12.56
CA LEU A 211 -6.53 -18.95 13.57
C LEU A 211 -7.56 -17.82 13.37
N ASN A 212 -8.84 -18.19 13.30
CA ASN A 212 -9.95 -17.24 13.19
C ASN A 212 -11.00 -17.38 14.30
N PHE A 213 -10.76 -18.22 15.30
CA PHE A 213 -11.63 -18.50 16.44
C PHE A 213 -13.02 -19.09 16.09
N ASP A 214 -13.33 -19.30 14.81
CA ASP A 214 -14.61 -19.82 14.27
C ASP A 214 -14.45 -21.10 13.45
N GLY A 215 -13.41 -21.87 13.73
CA GLY A 215 -13.20 -23.21 13.15
C GLY A 215 -12.01 -23.35 12.21
N SER A 216 -11.28 -22.27 11.91
CA SER A 216 -10.00 -22.36 11.22
C SER A 216 -8.86 -22.23 12.22
N GLY A 217 -8.00 -23.25 12.29
CA GLY A 217 -6.93 -23.37 13.29
C GLY A 217 -7.47 -23.84 14.65
N THR A 218 -6.55 -24.14 15.56
CA THR A 218 -6.85 -24.57 16.92
C THR A 218 -6.15 -23.69 17.94
N GLN A 219 -6.92 -23.13 18.87
CA GLN A 219 -6.37 -22.37 19.98
C GLN A 219 -5.72 -23.34 20.97
N GLY A 220 -4.50 -23.00 21.41
CA GLY A 220 -3.78 -23.75 22.42
C GLY A 220 -4.26 -23.41 23.83
N PHE A 221 -4.02 -24.34 24.74
CA PHE A 221 -4.33 -24.19 26.14
C PHE A 221 -3.24 -24.84 27.00
N TRP A 222 -2.79 -24.14 28.05
CA TRP A 222 -1.80 -24.63 28.99
C TRP A 222 -2.17 -24.34 30.43
N SER A 223 -1.91 -25.30 31.31
CA SER A 223 -2.29 -25.22 32.74
C SER A 223 -1.54 -24.15 33.51
N TRP A 224 -0.34 -23.72 33.07
CA TRP A 224 0.38 -22.64 33.73
C TRP A 224 -0.26 -21.25 33.52
N SER A 225 -1.33 -21.19 32.73
CA SER A 225 -2.23 -20.05 32.63
C SER A 225 -2.99 -19.71 33.92
N GLU A 226 -2.75 -20.44 35.03
CA GLU A 226 -3.27 -20.10 36.38
C GLU A 226 -3.01 -18.65 36.79
N THR A 227 -2.04 -18.03 36.14
CA THR A 227 -1.73 -16.60 36.32
C THR A 227 -2.76 -15.67 35.69
N GLY A 228 -3.67 -16.17 34.84
CA GLY A 228 -4.70 -15.37 34.18
C GLY A 228 -4.27 -14.61 32.93
N SER A 229 -2.99 -14.72 32.48
CA SER A 229 -2.52 -14.06 31.26
C SER A 229 -3.00 -14.74 29.97
N MET A 230 -3.18 -16.07 30.01
CA MET A 230 -3.63 -16.84 28.87
C MET A 230 -5.12 -16.62 28.60
N ILE A 231 -5.46 -16.28 27.37
CA ILE A 231 -6.83 -16.18 26.88
C ILE A 231 -7.22 -17.53 26.31
N ASN A 232 -8.27 -18.12 26.86
CA ASN A 232 -8.77 -19.45 26.48
C ASN A 232 -10.04 -19.35 25.62
N ALA A 233 -10.51 -20.49 25.10
CA ALA A 233 -11.72 -20.55 24.28
C ALA A 233 -12.98 -19.99 25.00
N ASP A 234 -13.07 -20.15 26.33
CA ASP A 234 -14.18 -19.62 27.12
C ASP A 234 -14.11 -18.08 27.33
N ASP A 235 -12.96 -17.48 27.05
CA ASP A 235 -12.73 -16.03 27.17
C ASP A 235 -13.03 -15.28 25.86
N LEU A 236 -13.26 -16.01 24.76
CA LEU A 236 -13.58 -15.40 23.45
C LEU A 236 -14.93 -14.68 23.53
N VAL A 237 -15.00 -13.54 22.88
CA VAL A 237 -16.22 -12.72 22.82
C VAL A 237 -16.84 -12.77 21.42
N THR A 238 -18.12 -12.42 21.33
CA THR A 238 -18.77 -12.22 20.04
C THR A 238 -18.31 -10.90 19.44
N ASP A 239 -18.24 -10.84 18.11
CA ASP A 239 -17.93 -9.64 17.34
C ASP A 239 -18.57 -8.37 17.95
N PRO A 240 -17.78 -7.40 18.41
CA PRO A 240 -18.28 -6.19 19.06
C PRO A 240 -18.73 -5.10 18.08
N VAL A 241 -18.43 -5.24 16.78
CA VAL A 241 -18.71 -4.21 15.77
C VAL A 241 -20.17 -4.28 15.35
N SER A 242 -20.90 -3.20 15.52
CA SER A 242 -22.31 -3.11 15.14
C SER A 242 -22.50 -3.29 13.64
N GLY A 243 -23.36 -4.23 13.26
CA GLY A 243 -23.65 -4.55 11.85
C GLY A 243 -22.66 -5.51 11.20
N SER A 244 -21.56 -5.83 11.86
CA SER A 244 -20.66 -6.92 11.49
C SER A 244 -21.16 -8.25 12.06
N ASN A 245 -20.73 -9.36 11.47
CA ASN A 245 -21.07 -10.71 11.96
C ASN A 245 -19.89 -11.64 11.66
N ARG A 246 -18.77 -11.39 12.33
CA ARG A 246 -17.53 -12.17 12.15
C ARG A 246 -17.42 -13.36 13.09
N GLY A 247 -18.45 -13.62 13.90
CA GLY A 247 -18.45 -14.72 14.85
C GLY A 247 -17.76 -14.37 16.16
N LYS A 248 -16.78 -15.15 16.57
CA LYS A 248 -15.98 -14.95 17.78
C LYS A 248 -14.66 -14.31 17.47
N CYS A 249 -14.18 -13.50 18.42
CA CYS A 249 -12.86 -12.89 18.33
C CYS A 249 -12.16 -12.92 19.68
N LEU A 250 -10.85 -12.69 19.65
CA LEU A 250 -10.01 -12.48 20.83
C LEU A 250 -10.25 -11.09 21.40
N GLN A 251 -10.41 -10.98 22.72
CA GLN A 251 -10.37 -9.72 23.43
C GLN A 251 -9.15 -9.67 24.34
N LEU A 252 -8.31 -8.66 24.18
CA LEU A 252 -7.30 -8.31 25.16
C LEU A 252 -8.00 -7.56 26.29
N ILE A 253 -8.17 -8.20 27.44
CA ILE A 253 -9.08 -7.75 28.51
C ILE A 253 -8.30 -6.90 29.53
N PRO A 254 -8.61 -5.60 29.68
CA PRO A 254 -7.88 -4.71 30.58
C PRO A 254 -7.83 -5.21 32.03
N GLU A 255 -8.91 -5.80 32.54
CA GLU A 255 -9.02 -6.28 33.89
C GLU A 255 -8.12 -7.49 34.21
N ARG A 256 -7.65 -8.18 33.14
CA ARG A 256 -6.72 -9.30 33.24
C ARG A 256 -5.28 -8.91 32.96
N LEU A 257 -5.03 -7.70 32.52
CA LEU A 257 -3.68 -7.23 32.22
C LEU A 257 -2.89 -7.11 33.53
N ILE A 258 -1.61 -7.45 33.45
CA ILE A 258 -0.70 -7.20 34.56
C ILE A 258 -0.65 -5.69 34.80
N ALA A 259 -0.65 -5.28 36.10
CA ALA A 259 -0.43 -3.89 36.44
C ALA A 259 0.84 -3.35 35.78
N ALA A 260 0.87 -2.04 35.49
CA ALA A 260 2.00 -1.36 34.90
C ALA A 260 3.35 -1.82 35.50
N GLY A 261 4.29 -2.23 34.65
CA GLY A 261 5.58 -2.77 35.08
C GLY A 261 5.50 -4.15 35.78
N GLY A 262 4.34 -4.77 35.82
CA GLY A 262 4.14 -6.07 36.47
C GLY A 262 4.85 -7.21 35.72
N ILE A 263 5.24 -8.22 36.51
CA ILE A 263 5.93 -9.42 36.01
C ILE A 263 5.12 -10.64 36.37
N MET A 264 4.86 -11.51 35.38
CA MET A 264 4.19 -12.79 35.57
C MET A 264 5.12 -13.92 35.17
N SER A 265 5.30 -14.89 36.07
CA SER A 265 6.23 -16.01 35.85
C SER A 265 7.64 -15.56 35.43
N GLY A 266 8.14 -14.46 36.00
CA GLY A 266 9.45 -13.89 35.71
C GLY A 266 9.54 -13.10 34.40
N LYS A 267 8.40 -12.87 33.71
CA LYS A 267 8.31 -12.13 32.44
C LYS A 267 7.26 -11.03 32.52
N PRO A 268 7.45 -9.90 31.81
CA PRO A 268 6.50 -8.78 31.79
C PRO A 268 5.31 -9.07 30.88
N ARG A 269 4.61 -10.17 31.13
CA ARG A 269 3.43 -10.59 30.38
C ARG A 269 2.21 -9.85 30.85
N ALA A 270 1.31 -9.59 29.91
CA ALA A 270 -0.01 -9.07 30.23
C ALA A 270 -1.09 -10.08 29.80
N SER A 271 -1.46 -10.06 28.54
CA SER A 271 -2.52 -10.91 27.99
C SER A 271 -1.99 -11.61 26.74
N GLU A 272 -2.19 -12.91 26.61
CA GLU A 272 -1.58 -13.70 25.52
C GLU A 272 -2.51 -14.80 25.02
N CYS A 273 -2.43 -15.09 23.71
CA CYS A 273 -3.12 -16.20 23.07
C CYS A 273 -2.15 -16.96 22.14
N TRP A 274 -2.23 -18.28 22.16
CA TRP A 274 -1.39 -19.16 21.36
C TRP A 274 -2.22 -20.15 20.57
N THR A 275 -1.69 -20.59 19.42
CA THR A 275 -2.20 -21.77 18.69
C THR A 275 -1.78 -23.08 19.40
N ALA A 276 -2.38 -24.20 19.03
CA ALA A 276 -2.10 -25.50 19.63
C ALA A 276 -0.68 -26.03 19.38
N GLY A 277 0.02 -25.51 18.38
CA GLY A 277 1.40 -25.85 18.12
C GLY A 277 1.63 -27.26 17.60
N ASN A 278 2.49 -28.02 18.28
CA ASN A 278 2.84 -29.38 17.85
C ASN A 278 1.68 -30.36 17.95
N ASP A 279 0.65 -30.02 18.71
CA ASP A 279 -0.54 -30.83 18.90
C ASP A 279 -1.57 -30.68 17.77
N ASP A 280 -1.33 -29.76 16.82
CA ASP A 280 -2.20 -29.55 15.67
C ASP A 280 -1.40 -29.52 14.34
N ALA A 281 -1.85 -30.33 13.39
CA ALA A 281 -1.26 -30.33 12.04
C ALA A 281 -1.40 -28.98 11.32
N ALA A 282 -2.40 -28.16 11.67
CA ALA A 282 -2.58 -26.82 11.09
C ALA A 282 -1.42 -25.87 11.43
N ASP A 283 -0.68 -26.14 12.51
CA ASP A 283 0.53 -25.38 12.87
C ASP A 283 1.82 -25.84 12.14
N ASP A 284 1.74 -26.86 11.29
CA ASP A 284 2.74 -27.11 10.28
C ASP A 284 2.49 -26.24 9.05
N TRP A 285 3.20 -25.12 8.97
CA TRP A 285 3.02 -24.13 7.90
C TRP A 285 3.55 -24.58 6.54
N SER A 286 4.19 -25.75 6.41
CA SER A 286 4.53 -26.33 5.11
C SER A 286 3.28 -26.59 4.24
N ARG A 287 2.10 -26.73 4.85
CA ARG A 287 0.81 -26.79 4.16
C ARG A 287 0.50 -25.55 3.32
N MET A 288 1.13 -24.40 3.65
CA MET A 288 0.94 -23.13 2.97
C MET A 288 1.72 -23.04 1.65
N TYR A 289 2.69 -23.94 1.40
CA TYR A 289 3.51 -23.91 0.19
C TYR A 289 2.72 -24.07 -1.13
N GLN A 290 1.52 -24.62 -1.06
CA GLN A 290 0.63 -24.67 -2.22
C GLN A 290 0.06 -23.31 -2.65
N TYR A 291 0.10 -22.31 -1.76
CA TYR A 291 -0.39 -20.94 -1.98
C TYR A 291 0.73 -19.92 -2.04
N ILE A 292 1.77 -20.12 -1.26
CA ILE A 292 2.97 -19.28 -1.17
C ILE A 292 4.17 -20.21 -1.39
N PRO A 293 4.83 -20.13 -2.55
CA PRO A 293 6.02 -20.95 -2.83
C PRO A 293 7.08 -20.79 -1.75
N LYS A 294 7.78 -21.86 -1.43
CA LYS A 294 8.77 -21.86 -0.35
C LYS A 294 9.95 -20.92 -0.61
N GLU A 295 10.27 -20.67 -1.87
CA GLU A 295 11.35 -19.78 -2.32
C GLU A 295 10.95 -18.29 -2.29
N THR A 296 9.70 -17.97 -1.95
CA THR A 296 9.22 -16.57 -1.93
C THR A 296 10.02 -15.75 -0.92
N PRO A 297 10.65 -14.63 -1.32
CA PRO A 297 11.37 -13.75 -0.40
C PRO A 297 10.45 -13.23 0.71
N LEU A 298 10.98 -13.09 1.93
CA LEU A 298 10.17 -12.63 3.07
C LEU A 298 9.69 -11.18 2.94
N THR A 299 10.26 -10.39 2.04
CA THR A 299 9.73 -9.08 1.64
C THR A 299 8.41 -9.16 0.86
N GLU A 300 8.08 -10.34 0.32
CA GLU A 300 6.88 -10.60 -0.49
C GLU A 300 5.85 -11.49 0.25
N VAL A 301 6.05 -11.72 1.55
CA VAL A 301 5.13 -12.50 2.41
C VAL A 301 4.85 -11.71 3.67
N ALA A 302 3.61 -11.65 4.11
CA ALA A 302 3.21 -10.93 5.30
C ALA A 302 2.33 -11.76 6.22
N LEU A 303 2.39 -11.43 7.52
CA LEU A 303 1.37 -11.75 8.48
C LEU A 303 0.27 -10.69 8.40
N GLN A 304 -0.97 -11.12 8.42
CA GLN A 304 -2.12 -10.25 8.63
C GLN A 304 -2.94 -10.70 9.83
N PHE A 305 -3.51 -9.74 10.51
CA PHE A 305 -4.58 -9.95 11.50
C PHE A 305 -5.52 -8.75 11.46
N ASP A 306 -6.75 -8.97 11.91
CA ASP A 306 -7.72 -7.89 11.99
C ASP A 306 -7.76 -7.37 13.42
N ILE A 307 -7.88 -6.04 13.58
CA ILE A 307 -7.94 -5.34 14.84
C ILE A 307 -9.16 -4.43 14.90
N TYR A 308 -9.77 -4.34 16.07
CA TYR A 308 -10.77 -3.33 16.38
C TYR A 308 -10.46 -2.67 17.73
N VAL A 309 -10.48 -1.34 17.75
CA VAL A 309 -10.33 -0.50 18.94
C VAL A 309 -11.39 0.59 18.84
N ALA A 310 -12.28 0.67 19.82
CA ALA A 310 -13.37 1.61 19.77
C ALA A 310 -12.91 3.07 19.98
N GLU A 311 -13.50 4.01 19.27
CA GLU A 311 -13.16 5.44 19.33
C GLU A 311 -13.32 6.04 20.72
N ASN A 312 -14.30 5.56 21.50
CA ASN A 312 -14.54 6.03 22.88
C ASN A 312 -13.56 5.45 23.90
N GLU A 313 -12.74 4.49 23.51
CA GLU A 313 -11.68 3.87 24.31
C GLU A 313 -10.38 3.76 23.50
N PRO A 314 -9.81 4.86 22.99
CA PRO A 314 -8.66 4.79 22.11
C PRO A 314 -7.44 4.25 22.83
N TRP A 315 -6.62 3.49 22.10
CA TRP A 315 -5.36 3.00 22.61
C TRP A 315 -4.28 4.06 22.44
N SER A 316 -3.66 4.47 23.57
CA SER A 316 -2.61 5.47 23.56
C SER A 316 -1.65 5.27 24.72
N ASN A 317 -0.43 5.65 24.52
CA ASN A 317 0.65 5.89 25.48
C ASN A 317 0.98 4.73 26.46
N CYS A 318 0.63 3.49 26.17
CA CYS A 318 0.85 2.37 27.10
C CYS A 318 0.84 1.03 26.37
N GLY A 319 1.86 0.22 26.61
CA GLY A 319 1.96 -1.14 26.11
C GLY A 319 2.09 -1.29 24.59
N HIS A 320 2.24 -2.51 24.16
CA HIS A 320 2.33 -2.88 22.73
C HIS A 320 1.88 -4.32 22.50
N ILE A 321 1.51 -4.65 21.27
CA ILE A 321 1.30 -6.03 20.86
C ILE A 321 2.65 -6.61 20.43
N GLN A 322 2.97 -7.78 20.97
CA GLN A 322 4.09 -8.62 20.53
C GLN A 322 3.56 -9.84 19.80
N ILE A 323 4.18 -10.16 18.66
CA ILE A 323 3.81 -11.26 17.78
C ILE A 323 4.99 -12.22 17.71
N ASN A 324 4.77 -13.49 18.05
CA ASN A 324 5.77 -14.53 18.04
C ASN A 324 5.44 -15.56 16.96
N LEU A 325 6.34 -15.79 16.02
CA LEU A 325 6.14 -16.81 14.98
C LEU A 325 6.13 -18.24 15.56
N PHE A 326 6.78 -18.45 16.70
CA PHE A 326 6.74 -19.71 17.45
C PHE A 326 7.21 -19.49 18.90
N ASN A 327 6.91 -20.45 19.77
CA ASN A 327 7.14 -20.35 21.21
C ASN A 327 8.54 -20.87 21.58
N ASN A 328 9.59 -20.11 21.33
CA ASN A 328 10.95 -20.39 21.79
C ASN A 328 11.45 -19.42 22.89
N PHE A 329 10.65 -18.43 23.21
CA PHE A 329 10.84 -17.47 24.31
C PHE A 329 9.46 -16.97 24.77
N ASN A 330 9.42 -16.22 25.85
CA ASN A 330 8.19 -15.65 26.38
C ASN A 330 7.97 -14.21 25.90
N PHE A 331 6.73 -13.69 26.05
CA PHE A 331 6.45 -12.27 25.85
C PHE A 331 7.26 -11.42 26.83
N ALA A 332 8.31 -10.81 26.34
CA ALA A 332 9.21 -10.04 27.18
C ALA A 332 9.19 -8.53 26.88
N GLY A 333 8.67 -8.16 25.70
CA GLY A 333 8.50 -6.77 25.27
C GLY A 333 9.74 -6.16 24.63
N ILE A 334 9.54 -4.97 24.08
CA ILE A 334 10.59 -4.16 23.46
C ILE A 334 11.60 -3.75 24.53
N GLY A 335 12.91 -3.83 24.19
CA GLY A 335 14.01 -3.46 25.06
C GLY A 335 14.40 -4.53 26.08
N SER A 336 13.79 -5.73 26.05
CA SER A 336 14.21 -6.86 26.85
C SER A 336 15.32 -7.68 26.19
N ASP A 337 15.99 -8.55 26.96
CA ASP A 337 16.99 -9.47 26.39
C ASP A 337 16.41 -10.47 25.37
N ASP A 338 15.08 -10.66 25.41
CA ASP A 338 14.35 -11.57 24.52
C ASP A 338 13.83 -10.91 23.22
N ASP A 339 13.99 -9.61 23.04
CA ASP A 339 13.63 -8.90 21.79
C ASP A 339 14.74 -8.84 20.74
N GLY A 340 15.83 -9.53 21.01
CA GLY A 340 17.07 -9.47 20.23
C GLY A 340 16.91 -9.87 18.75
N SER A 341 17.95 -9.52 17.98
CA SER A 341 18.01 -9.72 16.52
C SER A 341 17.91 -11.17 16.04
N SER A 342 18.08 -12.15 16.96
CA SER A 342 17.93 -13.58 16.64
C SER A 342 16.53 -14.13 16.86
N ASN A 343 15.62 -13.33 17.41
CA ASN A 343 14.27 -13.77 17.73
C ASN A 343 13.28 -13.49 16.59
N GLN A 344 12.34 -14.41 16.38
CA GLN A 344 11.29 -14.33 15.36
C GLN A 344 10.07 -13.60 15.93
N VAL A 345 10.25 -12.34 16.27
CA VAL A 345 9.25 -11.48 16.91
C VAL A 345 9.09 -10.18 16.13
N ALA A 346 7.88 -9.68 16.10
CA ALA A 346 7.55 -8.34 15.64
C ALA A 346 6.70 -7.62 16.69
N PHE A 347 6.70 -6.29 16.63
CA PHE A 347 5.97 -5.43 17.55
C PHE A 347 5.00 -4.53 16.79
N TYR A 348 3.82 -4.31 17.36
CA TYR A 348 2.83 -3.41 16.82
C TYR A 348 2.47 -2.33 17.85
N VAL A 349 2.77 -1.08 17.50
CA VAL A 349 2.62 0.10 18.35
C VAL A 349 1.95 1.21 17.53
N PRO A 350 0.63 1.10 17.26
CA PRO A 350 -0.05 1.96 16.28
C PRO A 350 -0.23 3.41 16.72
N TYR A 351 -0.14 3.69 18.00
CA TYR A 351 -0.28 5.03 18.57
C TYR A 351 1.01 5.88 18.52
N ILE A 352 2.11 5.34 17.98
CA ILE A 352 3.32 6.13 17.69
C ILE A 352 3.34 6.41 16.19
N GLN A 353 3.08 7.67 15.82
CA GLN A 353 3.00 8.15 14.43
C GLN A 353 3.89 9.38 14.28
N ASP A 354 4.78 9.38 13.30
CA ASP A 354 5.69 10.50 12.98
C ASP A 354 6.49 11.05 14.19
N GLY A 355 6.84 10.15 15.13
CA GLY A 355 7.60 10.50 16.34
C GLY A 355 6.76 11.10 17.47
N GLU A 356 5.44 11.06 17.36
CA GLU A 356 4.51 11.55 18.36
C GLU A 356 3.54 10.45 18.82
N ILE A 357 2.96 10.63 20.01
CA ILE A 357 1.90 9.76 20.53
C ILE A 357 0.55 10.30 20.09
N VAL A 358 -0.13 9.53 19.24
CA VAL A 358 -1.47 9.83 18.72
C VAL A 358 -2.44 8.73 19.16
N PRO A 359 -3.58 9.04 19.77
CA PRO A 359 -4.58 8.03 20.13
C PRO A 359 -5.00 7.20 18.93
N PHE A 360 -4.90 5.86 19.05
CA PHE A 360 -5.27 4.92 18.00
C PHE A 360 -6.65 4.33 18.26
N TYR A 361 -7.51 4.38 17.27
CA TYR A 361 -8.81 3.70 17.20
C TYR A 361 -9.12 3.34 15.75
N THR A 362 -10.11 2.50 15.53
CA THR A 362 -10.47 2.02 14.18
C THR A 362 -11.95 2.28 13.86
N GLU A 363 -12.23 2.59 12.61
CA GLU A 363 -13.59 2.66 12.09
C GLU A 363 -14.05 1.25 11.67
N GLY A 364 -14.56 0.44 12.63
CA GLY A 364 -14.83 -0.97 12.41
C GLY A 364 -13.56 -1.83 12.41
N TRP A 365 -13.64 -3.03 11.89
CA TRP A 365 -12.48 -3.90 11.76
C TRP A 365 -11.47 -3.38 10.74
N GLN A 366 -10.21 -3.32 11.13
CA GLN A 366 -9.09 -2.92 10.29
C GLN A 366 -8.07 -4.05 10.19
N THR A 367 -7.51 -4.25 8.99
CA THR A 367 -6.43 -5.23 8.81
C THR A 367 -5.07 -4.59 9.07
N VAL A 368 -4.28 -5.25 9.91
CA VAL A 368 -2.85 -4.97 10.10
C VAL A 368 -2.05 -5.92 9.23
N THR A 369 -1.11 -5.39 8.46
CA THR A 369 -0.20 -6.17 7.61
C THR A 369 1.23 -5.95 8.10
N ILE A 370 1.92 -7.03 8.45
CA ILE A 370 3.31 -7.01 8.91
C ILE A 370 4.12 -7.93 8.00
N PRO A 371 4.95 -7.39 7.09
CA PRO A 371 5.86 -8.20 6.30
C PRO A 371 6.76 -9.07 7.19
N PHE A 372 7.04 -10.29 6.78
CA PHE A 372 7.94 -11.15 7.57
C PHE A 372 9.36 -10.61 7.64
N SER A 373 9.73 -9.75 6.70
CA SER A 373 10.98 -8.98 6.75
C SER A 373 11.10 -8.04 7.95
N GLU A 374 10.01 -7.73 8.65
CA GLU A 374 10.01 -6.87 9.86
C GLU A 374 10.21 -7.66 11.16
N PHE A 375 10.13 -9.00 11.14
CA PHE A 375 10.46 -9.80 12.31
C PHE A 375 11.95 -9.74 12.60
N ASN A 376 12.35 -9.49 13.84
CA ASN A 376 13.71 -9.12 14.23
C ASN A 376 14.81 -9.96 13.59
N LYS A 377 14.69 -11.30 13.63
CA LYS A 377 15.68 -12.19 13.01
C LYS A 377 15.82 -11.91 11.51
N TYR A 378 14.71 -11.84 10.79
CA TYR A 378 14.72 -11.72 9.33
C TYR A 378 15.09 -10.30 8.90
N ALA A 379 14.67 -9.28 9.66
CA ALA A 379 15.09 -7.90 9.46
C ALA A 379 16.63 -7.78 9.58
N THR A 380 17.22 -8.47 10.54
CA THR A 380 18.70 -8.52 10.71
C THR A 380 19.38 -9.21 9.53
N LEU A 381 18.89 -10.37 9.10
CA LEU A 381 19.44 -11.08 7.94
C LEU A 381 19.39 -10.23 6.66
N ILE A 382 18.26 -9.54 6.44
CA ILE A 382 18.10 -8.65 5.29
C ILE A 382 19.05 -7.44 5.38
N ALA A 383 19.24 -6.86 6.56
CA ALA A 383 20.20 -5.77 6.78
C ALA A 383 21.64 -6.22 6.48
N ASP A 384 21.96 -7.49 6.76
CA ASP A 384 23.23 -8.14 6.44
C ASP A 384 23.33 -8.63 4.97
N LYS A 385 22.32 -8.24 4.13
CA LYS A 385 22.20 -8.59 2.71
C LYS A 385 21.96 -10.08 2.43
N GLU A 386 21.42 -10.80 3.38
CA GLU A 386 20.84 -12.11 3.17
C GLU A 386 19.43 -11.98 2.54
N THR A 387 18.98 -13.03 1.89
CA THR A 387 17.64 -13.08 1.24
C THR A 387 16.82 -14.22 1.84
N PRO A 388 16.34 -14.10 3.09
CA PRO A 388 15.54 -15.14 3.70
C PRO A 388 14.22 -15.33 2.96
N THR A 389 13.77 -16.58 2.92
CA THR A 389 12.57 -17.01 2.19
C THR A 389 11.49 -17.53 3.13
N PHE A 390 10.32 -17.80 2.61
CA PHE A 390 9.24 -18.42 3.40
C PHE A 390 9.64 -19.82 3.94
N GLU A 391 10.51 -20.56 3.23
CA GLU A 391 11.06 -21.82 3.73
C GLU A 391 11.86 -21.64 5.02
N ASP A 392 12.57 -20.54 5.20
CA ASP A 392 13.32 -20.26 6.43
C ASP A 392 12.40 -20.12 7.64
N VAL A 393 11.28 -19.42 7.49
CA VAL A 393 10.25 -19.31 8.54
C VAL A 393 9.68 -20.66 8.91
N VAL A 394 9.29 -21.47 7.92
CA VAL A 394 8.72 -22.80 8.18
C VAL A 394 9.76 -23.73 8.82
N THR A 395 11.02 -23.67 8.37
CA THR A 395 12.13 -24.46 8.92
C THR A 395 12.40 -24.08 10.37
N ASP A 396 12.46 -22.80 10.67
CA ASP A 396 12.66 -22.30 12.03
C ASP A 396 11.55 -22.79 12.97
N ARG A 397 10.29 -22.69 12.53
CA ARG A 397 9.13 -23.18 13.27
C ARG A 397 9.20 -24.71 13.53
N ASN A 398 9.52 -25.49 12.49
CA ASN A 398 9.60 -26.95 12.60
C ASN A 398 10.82 -27.43 13.42
N SER A 399 11.84 -26.59 13.55
CA SER A 399 13.02 -26.87 14.37
C SER A 399 12.82 -26.45 15.84
N ALA A 400 11.81 -25.65 16.14
CA ALA A 400 11.53 -25.21 17.49
C ALA A 400 10.94 -26.35 18.35
N SER A 401 11.19 -26.29 19.67
CA SER A 401 10.59 -27.26 20.61
C SER A 401 9.07 -27.15 20.61
N TYR A 402 8.54 -25.94 20.44
CA TYR A 402 7.14 -25.62 20.38
C TYR A 402 6.87 -24.64 19.26
N ARG A 403 6.16 -25.07 18.22
CA ARG A 403 5.84 -24.25 17.02
C ARG A 403 4.56 -23.43 17.13
N ASN A 404 4.04 -23.24 18.35
CA ASN A 404 2.87 -22.41 18.60
C ASN A 404 3.11 -20.98 18.11
N PHE A 405 2.20 -20.46 17.29
CA PHE A 405 2.12 -19.05 16.97
C PHE A 405 1.41 -18.30 18.09
N GLY A 406 1.84 -17.10 18.45
CA GLY A 406 1.22 -16.37 19.54
C GLY A 406 1.22 -14.87 19.35
N ILE A 407 0.14 -14.24 19.82
CA ILE A 407 -0.02 -12.79 19.92
C ILE A 407 -0.38 -12.44 21.35
N GLY A 408 0.22 -11.37 21.88
CA GLY A 408 -0.11 -10.88 23.21
C GLY A 408 0.22 -9.42 23.40
N PHE A 409 -0.32 -8.89 24.52
CA PHE A 409 -0.10 -7.52 24.94
C PHE A 409 0.92 -7.48 26.07
N VAL A 410 1.89 -6.58 25.97
CA VAL A 410 2.93 -6.36 26.96
C VAL A 410 2.89 -4.91 27.43
N ASN A 411 2.85 -4.70 28.76
CA ASN A 411 2.78 -3.38 29.38
C ASN A 411 4.05 -3.13 30.20
N THR A 412 5.13 -2.73 29.52
CA THR A 412 6.43 -2.39 30.08
C THR A 412 6.85 -0.99 29.66
N ASP A 413 7.87 -0.44 30.31
CA ASP A 413 8.57 0.73 29.79
C ASP A 413 9.37 0.31 28.56
N PHE A 414 9.31 1.11 27.50
CA PHE A 414 10.08 0.84 26.27
C PHE A 414 10.33 2.12 25.47
N THR A 415 11.27 2.05 24.53
CA THR A 415 11.49 3.07 23.51
C THR A 415 11.27 2.44 22.12
N TYR A 416 10.44 3.06 21.32
CA TYR A 416 10.13 2.62 19.96
C TYR A 416 10.13 3.82 19.00
N LYS A 417 10.90 3.73 17.90
CA LYS A 417 11.06 4.83 16.94
C LYS A 417 11.38 6.18 17.62
N ASP A 418 12.33 6.15 18.57
CA ASP A 418 12.80 7.30 19.38
C ASP A 418 11.76 7.89 20.34
N VAL A 419 10.57 7.30 20.47
CA VAL A 419 9.56 7.68 21.44
C VAL A 419 9.64 6.78 22.68
N THR A 420 9.79 7.37 23.86
CA THR A 420 9.77 6.63 25.13
C THR A 420 8.34 6.55 25.65
N VAL A 421 7.93 5.34 25.98
CA VAL A 421 6.61 5.02 26.55
C VAL A 421 6.81 4.37 27.92
N GLU A 422 6.15 4.92 28.92
CA GLU A 422 6.14 4.36 30.27
C GLU A 422 4.95 3.39 30.43
N SER A 423 5.18 2.30 31.17
CA SER A 423 4.10 1.40 31.57
C SER A 423 3.09 2.14 32.44
N ASN A 424 1.80 1.90 32.19
CA ASN A 424 0.72 2.60 32.89
C ASN A 424 -0.50 1.70 33.03
N THR A 425 -1.50 2.15 33.77
CA THR A 425 -2.80 1.48 33.80
C THR A 425 -3.41 1.48 32.42
N PHE A 426 -3.81 0.29 31.96
CA PHE A 426 -4.41 0.11 30.65
C PHE A 426 -5.90 -0.18 30.82
N ALA A 427 -6.73 0.53 30.06
CA ALA A 427 -8.19 0.42 30.15
C ALA A 427 -8.87 0.16 28.80
N THR A 428 -8.10 0.14 27.71
CA THR A 428 -8.63 -0.06 26.35
C THR A 428 -8.91 -1.53 26.07
N HIS A 429 -10.08 -1.82 25.52
CA HIS A 429 -10.38 -3.14 24.96
C HIS A 429 -9.87 -3.20 23.52
N ILE A 430 -8.94 -4.13 23.27
CA ILE A 430 -8.41 -4.42 21.93
C ILE A 430 -8.96 -5.76 21.50
N TYR A 431 -9.57 -5.79 20.31
CA TYR A 431 -10.11 -7.01 19.73
C TYR A 431 -9.26 -7.43 18.54
N LEU A 432 -8.95 -8.73 18.42
CA LEU A 432 -8.13 -9.31 17.37
C LEU A 432 -8.83 -10.53 16.76
N ASP A 433 -8.64 -10.70 15.44
CA ASP A 433 -9.24 -11.81 14.70
C ASP A 433 -8.41 -12.16 13.44
N ASN A 434 -8.74 -13.27 12.80
CA ASN A 434 -8.30 -13.65 11.45
C ASN A 434 -6.79 -13.60 11.23
N TRP A 435 -6.05 -14.29 12.08
CA TRP A 435 -4.59 -14.41 11.93
C TRP A 435 -4.23 -15.28 10.72
N ARG A 436 -3.50 -14.73 9.76
CA ARG A 436 -3.22 -15.38 8.48
C ARG A 436 -1.88 -14.97 7.89
N VAL A 437 -1.34 -15.83 7.03
CA VAL A 437 -0.22 -15.50 6.15
C VAL A 437 -0.76 -15.19 4.77
N VAL A 438 -0.22 -14.17 4.13
CA VAL A 438 -0.64 -13.74 2.80
C VAL A 438 0.56 -13.42 1.90
N PRO A 439 0.43 -13.60 0.56
CA PRO A 439 1.39 -13.03 -0.36
C PRO A 439 1.31 -11.50 -0.30
N CYS A 440 2.47 -10.84 -0.36
CA CYS A 440 2.59 -9.37 -0.23
C CYS A 440 3.54 -8.78 -1.27
N LYS A 441 3.64 -9.41 -2.43
CA LYS A 441 4.43 -8.90 -3.55
C LYS A 441 3.73 -7.71 -4.18
N ASP A 442 4.44 -6.58 -4.26
CA ASP A 442 3.97 -5.40 -4.96
C ASP A 442 3.77 -5.70 -6.46
N ILE A 443 2.68 -5.20 -7.01
CA ILE A 443 2.40 -5.25 -8.44
C ILE A 443 2.69 -3.88 -9.02
N ILE A 444 3.72 -3.81 -9.85
CA ILE A 444 4.06 -2.60 -10.59
C ILE A 444 3.26 -2.64 -11.90
N ILE A 445 2.50 -1.58 -12.17
CA ILE A 445 1.80 -1.40 -13.43
C ILE A 445 2.60 -0.44 -14.27
N SER A 446 3.15 -0.94 -15.37
CA SER A 446 3.87 -0.14 -16.35
C SER A 446 2.92 0.60 -17.29
N ASP A 447 3.25 1.84 -17.64
CA ASP A 447 2.58 2.56 -18.73
C ASP A 447 2.87 1.93 -20.09
N TYR A 448 3.96 1.17 -20.20
CA TYR A 448 4.48 0.58 -21.44
C TYR A 448 4.90 -0.88 -21.20
N PRO A 449 3.95 -1.81 -21.07
CA PRO A 449 4.23 -3.21 -20.71
C PRO A 449 5.13 -3.93 -21.73
N GLU A 450 5.19 -3.46 -22.99
CA GLU A 450 6.06 -4.05 -24.01
C GLU A 450 7.57 -3.89 -23.69
N ASP A 451 7.94 -2.93 -22.83
CA ASP A 451 9.34 -2.71 -22.41
C ASP A 451 9.79 -3.74 -21.35
N GLU A 452 8.87 -4.44 -20.70
CA GLU A 452 9.17 -5.42 -19.65
C GLU A 452 9.50 -6.82 -20.21
N GLU A 453 9.07 -7.14 -21.43
CA GLU A 453 9.29 -8.47 -22.05
C GLU A 453 10.74 -8.69 -22.52
N GLU A 454 11.58 -7.64 -22.64
CA GLU A 454 12.97 -7.74 -23.11
C GLU A 454 14.01 -7.96 -21.98
N THR A 455 13.61 -8.03 -20.71
CA THR A 455 14.51 -8.14 -19.55
C THR A 455 14.61 -9.54 -18.92
N GLU A 456 14.14 -10.62 -19.57
CA GLU A 456 14.35 -12.01 -19.13
C GLU A 456 15.65 -12.64 -19.64
#